data_0f0fa203762d4db19298488364dfca91
#
_entry.id   0f0fa203762d4db19298488364dfca91
#
_cell.length_a   1.000
_cell.length_b   1.000
_cell.length_c   1.000
_cell.angle_alpha   90.00
_cell.angle_beta   90.00
_cell.angle_gamma   90.00
#
_symmetry.space_group_name_H-M   'P 1'
#
loop_
_entity.id
_entity.type
_entity.pdbx_description
1 polymer ?
#
loop_
_entity_poly.entity_id
_entity_poly.type
_entity_poly.pdbx_seq_one_letter_code
_entity_poly.pdbx_strand_id
1 'polypeptide(L)'
;MTSREFTDESLNDEFFGLRDEDNFKKNFIEINRGKPLFMIRFESLQGIQLFDFINLLRKQVNHILDLDDIEFGFHYIDKKQTLLMGITPFLQWELDKFPNIDNAVGRFHQECFREKTAYFDFGVSRTQSNFISDPDEIFKELFQASHKNLNDNLVRWSWTYYNKANTYISGNIHEAMIQPTVFYDHKKKTFSVKGGEVFVGGGAYDGYKQLINDIPNDQDLNRIELLILEKLIIACDRAPGLLKFNISPQSLIDTFSSNHKVNRLNKLIESMSLIPKYIRFELVEKPYDEKEFQLKDVCKDFWNLGMSFAADDFGVKSQSHQIVLDLGVMIKEFKLDPISFKFKIEEDQIKFLDNLAFIDYCKRLADNREAVITAEAVEDIDTLKFLMEHQIYQFQANILFGKMPMAEYRKYYDTYKNIPENVIWEILSTPEYLEMQKKEGNIFNLGKKLNLI
;
A
#
# COMPACT_ATOMS: atom_id res chain seq x y z
N MET A 1 -10.00 -0.18 -33.18
CA MET A 1 -8.99 0.73 -33.78
C MET A 1 -7.64 0.22 -33.29
N THR A 2 -6.83 -0.26 -34.22
CA THR A 2 -5.52 -0.87 -33.97
C THR A 2 -4.55 0.19 -33.44
N SER A 3 -3.95 -0.08 -32.29
CA SER A 3 -2.84 0.69 -31.75
C SER A 3 -1.71 0.72 -32.77
N ARG A 4 -1.43 1.88 -33.37
CA ARG A 4 -0.16 2.10 -34.04
C ARG A 4 0.91 2.14 -32.97
N GLU A 5 1.75 1.14 -32.92
CA GLU A 5 3.05 1.23 -32.24
C GLU A 5 3.85 2.32 -32.96
N PHE A 6 3.99 3.46 -32.31
CA PHE A 6 4.89 4.50 -32.79
C PHE A 6 6.31 4.04 -32.51
N THR A 7 7.06 3.75 -33.56
CA THR A 7 8.49 3.51 -33.48
C THR A 7 9.21 4.82 -33.16
N ASP A 8 10.37 4.73 -32.51
CA ASP A 8 11.23 5.89 -32.17
C ASP A 8 11.50 6.84 -33.36
N GLU A 9 11.42 6.35 -34.59
CA GLU A 9 11.57 7.13 -35.83
C GLU A 9 10.38 8.09 -36.10
N SER A 10 9.16 7.73 -35.75
CA SER A 10 7.99 8.60 -35.97
C SER A 10 7.93 9.80 -35.01
N LEU A 11 8.54 9.68 -33.82
CA LEU A 11 8.71 10.81 -32.89
C LEU A 11 9.73 11.83 -33.40
N ASN A 12 10.73 11.41 -34.18
CA ASN A 12 11.76 12.29 -34.72
C ASN A 12 11.27 13.15 -35.90
N ASP A 13 10.29 12.68 -36.70
CA ASP A 13 9.82 13.42 -37.88
C ASP A 13 8.81 14.53 -37.54
N GLU A 14 7.95 14.33 -36.51
CA GLU A 14 6.92 15.34 -36.15
C GLU A 14 7.39 16.32 -35.04
N PHE A 15 8.37 15.90 -34.21
CA PHE A 15 8.98 16.73 -33.17
C PHE A 15 10.50 16.73 -33.27
N PHE A 16 11.00 17.16 -34.41
CA PHE A 16 12.43 17.29 -34.66
C PHE A 16 13.07 18.13 -33.55
N GLY A 17 13.96 17.52 -32.77
CA GLY A 17 14.67 18.19 -31.68
C GLY A 17 14.04 18.07 -30.29
N LEU A 18 12.98 17.28 -30.10
CA LEU A 18 12.39 17.10 -28.75
C LEU A 18 13.41 16.60 -27.71
N ARG A 19 14.38 15.78 -28.14
CA ARG A 19 15.46 15.23 -27.28
C ARG A 19 16.74 16.07 -27.27
N ASP A 20 16.77 17.17 -28.00
CA ASP A 20 17.92 18.03 -28.14
C ASP A 20 17.76 19.31 -27.28
N GLU A 21 18.53 19.38 -26.19
CA GLU A 21 18.55 20.53 -25.29
C GLU A 21 19.03 21.82 -26.00
N ASP A 22 20.02 21.69 -26.88
CA ASP A 22 20.54 22.84 -27.61
C ASP A 22 19.50 23.39 -28.60
N ASN A 23 18.71 22.49 -29.19
CA ASN A 23 17.59 22.89 -30.03
C ASN A 23 16.48 23.60 -29.24
N PHE A 24 16.15 23.13 -28.05
CA PHE A 24 15.21 23.83 -27.16
C PHE A 24 15.73 25.21 -26.75
N LYS A 25 17.00 25.31 -26.37
CA LYS A 25 17.62 26.60 -26.01
C LYS A 25 17.59 27.58 -27.19
N LYS A 26 18.00 27.10 -28.37
CA LYS A 26 18.07 27.94 -29.58
C LYS A 26 16.69 28.33 -30.11
N ASN A 27 15.77 27.41 -30.22
CA ASN A 27 14.49 27.66 -30.88
C ASN A 27 13.40 28.16 -29.95
N PHE A 28 13.55 28.07 -28.64
CA PHE A 28 12.59 28.60 -27.69
C PHE A 28 13.18 29.73 -26.83
N ILE A 29 14.26 29.48 -26.10
CA ILE A 29 14.79 30.47 -25.18
C ILE A 29 15.42 31.69 -25.91
N GLU A 30 16.24 31.42 -26.92
CA GLU A 30 16.94 32.44 -27.67
C GLU A 30 16.00 33.34 -28.48
N ILE A 31 15.00 32.76 -29.13
CA ILE A 31 14.00 33.51 -29.91
C ILE A 31 13.13 34.37 -29.00
N ASN A 32 12.86 33.95 -27.78
CA ASN A 32 11.99 34.64 -26.84
C ASN A 32 12.75 35.45 -25.79
N ARG A 33 14.02 35.82 -26.07
CA ARG A 33 14.77 36.72 -25.20
C ARG A 33 14.04 38.05 -25.02
N GLY A 34 14.05 38.57 -23.80
CA GLY A 34 13.35 39.81 -23.45
C GLY A 34 11.87 39.62 -23.10
N LYS A 35 11.32 38.41 -23.33
CA LYS A 35 9.97 38.04 -22.87
C LYS A 35 10.04 37.29 -21.53
N PRO A 36 8.97 37.31 -20.74
CA PRO A 36 8.84 36.39 -19.61
C PRO A 36 8.78 34.96 -20.10
N LEU A 37 9.63 34.12 -19.55
CA LEU A 37 9.66 32.69 -19.87
C LEU A 37 9.19 31.88 -18.67
N PHE A 38 8.34 30.93 -18.93
CA PHE A 38 7.90 29.94 -17.95
C PHE A 38 8.37 28.56 -18.40
N MET A 39 8.76 27.74 -17.46
CA MET A 39 9.07 26.36 -17.70
C MET A 39 8.20 25.50 -16.78
N ILE A 40 7.49 24.57 -17.37
CA ILE A 40 6.77 23.52 -16.65
C ILE A 40 7.56 22.23 -16.83
N ARG A 41 7.89 21.61 -15.72
CA ARG A 41 8.57 20.32 -15.65
C ARG A 41 7.55 19.27 -15.28
N PHE A 42 7.49 18.20 -16.06
CA PHE A 42 6.68 17.01 -15.79
C PHE A 42 7.60 15.82 -15.57
N GLU A 43 7.37 15.06 -14.52
CA GLU A 43 8.11 13.84 -14.21
C GLU A 43 7.15 12.67 -13.98
N SER A 44 7.67 11.45 -14.03
CA SER A 44 6.91 10.22 -13.73
C SER A 44 5.65 10.03 -14.57
N LEU A 45 5.66 10.47 -15.83
CA LEU A 45 4.50 10.39 -16.73
C LEU A 45 4.09 8.92 -16.99
N GLN A 46 2.85 8.58 -16.64
CA GLN A 46 2.28 7.25 -16.78
C GLN A 46 0.85 7.32 -17.34
N GLY A 47 0.40 6.22 -17.93
CA GLY A 47 -0.98 6.06 -18.40
C GLY A 47 -1.29 6.65 -19.76
N ILE A 48 -0.37 7.43 -20.36
CA ILE A 48 -0.55 8.07 -21.66
C ILE A 48 0.76 8.08 -22.45
N GLN A 49 0.67 8.00 -23.77
CA GLN A 49 1.85 8.17 -24.62
C GLN A 49 2.31 9.65 -24.61
N LEU A 50 3.62 9.88 -24.68
CA LEU A 50 4.19 11.23 -24.61
C LEU A 50 3.57 12.22 -25.60
N PHE A 51 3.35 11.78 -26.84
CA PHE A 51 2.74 12.58 -27.88
C PHE A 51 1.30 12.99 -27.56
N ASP A 52 0.48 12.03 -27.10
CA ASP A 52 -0.90 12.30 -26.72
C ASP A 52 -0.97 13.23 -25.51
N PHE A 53 -0.04 13.07 -24.56
CA PHE A 53 0.09 13.96 -23.42
C PHE A 53 0.42 15.41 -23.83
N ILE A 54 1.38 15.61 -24.74
CA ILE A 54 1.74 16.94 -25.25
C ILE A 54 0.54 17.61 -25.93
N ASN A 55 -0.20 16.88 -26.75
CA ASN A 55 -1.38 17.40 -27.42
C ASN A 55 -2.51 17.75 -26.45
N LEU A 56 -2.75 16.88 -25.48
CA LEU A 56 -3.73 17.12 -24.42
C LEU A 56 -3.34 18.37 -23.61
N LEU A 57 -2.08 18.46 -23.23
CA LEU A 57 -1.53 19.56 -22.45
C LEU A 57 -1.66 20.92 -23.17
N ARG A 58 -1.28 20.96 -24.47
CA ARG A 58 -1.45 22.17 -25.30
C ARG A 58 -2.89 22.66 -25.32
N LYS A 59 -3.82 21.73 -25.58
CA LYS A 59 -5.25 22.03 -25.66
C LYS A 59 -5.77 22.58 -24.32
N GLN A 60 -5.37 21.97 -23.23
CA GLN A 60 -5.84 22.37 -21.90
C GLN A 60 -5.20 23.68 -21.43
N VAL A 61 -3.91 23.88 -21.68
CA VAL A 61 -3.24 25.14 -21.28
C VAL A 61 -3.85 26.32 -22.02
N ASN A 62 -4.09 26.21 -23.32
CA ASN A 62 -4.76 27.25 -24.11
C ASN A 62 -6.17 27.56 -23.55
N HIS A 63 -6.94 26.53 -23.26
CA HIS A 63 -8.30 26.67 -22.72
C HIS A 63 -8.32 27.29 -21.32
N ILE A 64 -7.42 26.85 -20.43
CA ILE A 64 -7.42 27.33 -19.04
C ILE A 64 -6.91 28.77 -18.92
N LEU A 65 -5.93 29.13 -19.75
CA LEU A 65 -5.37 30.49 -19.76
C LEU A 65 -6.20 31.46 -20.60
N ASP A 66 -7.19 30.94 -21.38
CA ASP A 66 -8.02 31.73 -22.28
C ASP A 66 -7.15 32.60 -23.24
N LEU A 67 -6.15 31.92 -23.84
CA LEU A 67 -5.16 32.53 -24.75
C LEU A 67 -5.11 31.73 -26.04
N ASP A 68 -5.26 32.42 -27.16
CA ASP A 68 -5.20 31.82 -28.50
C ASP A 68 -3.77 31.69 -29.03
N ASP A 69 -2.86 32.58 -28.57
CA ASP A 69 -1.51 32.70 -29.09
C ASP A 69 -0.45 32.54 -27.99
N ILE A 70 -0.14 31.27 -27.67
CA ILE A 70 0.95 30.89 -26.78
C ILE A 70 2.06 30.21 -27.58
N GLU A 71 3.29 30.67 -27.43
CA GLU A 71 4.44 29.94 -27.96
C GLU A 71 4.89 28.86 -27.00
N PHE A 72 5.05 27.64 -27.51
CA PHE A 72 5.48 26.48 -26.76
C PHE A 72 6.84 25.97 -27.26
N GLY A 73 7.69 25.57 -26.34
CA GLY A 73 8.86 24.75 -26.59
C GLY A 73 8.81 23.48 -25.75
N PHE A 74 9.34 22.40 -26.27
CA PHE A 74 9.37 21.14 -25.57
C PHE A 74 10.77 20.54 -25.59
N HIS A 75 11.17 19.91 -24.48
CA HIS A 75 12.39 19.12 -24.38
C HIS A 75 12.13 17.88 -23.52
N TYR A 76 12.49 16.68 -24.01
CA TYR A 76 12.31 15.44 -23.31
C TYR A 76 13.63 14.79 -22.92
N ILE A 77 13.79 14.46 -21.65
CA ILE A 77 14.98 13.82 -21.08
C ILE A 77 14.69 12.36 -20.78
N ASP A 78 15.07 11.46 -21.68
CA ASP A 78 14.76 10.02 -21.63
C ASP A 78 15.18 9.35 -20.32
N LYS A 79 16.40 9.59 -19.85
CA LYS A 79 16.97 8.94 -18.65
C LYS A 79 16.16 9.20 -17.37
N LYS A 80 15.34 10.25 -17.35
CA LYS A 80 14.56 10.68 -16.20
C LYS A 80 13.07 10.69 -16.45
N GLN A 81 12.63 10.30 -17.65
CA GLN A 81 11.23 10.44 -18.09
C GLN A 81 10.67 11.84 -17.79
N THR A 82 11.49 12.85 -18.02
CA THR A 82 11.18 14.25 -17.71
C THR A 82 10.84 14.98 -18.99
N LEU A 83 9.64 15.58 -19.07
CA LEU A 83 9.25 16.53 -20.11
C LEU A 83 9.36 17.96 -19.58
N LEU A 84 10.10 18.79 -20.28
CA LEU A 84 10.13 20.23 -20.05
C LEU A 84 9.25 20.90 -21.11
N MET A 85 8.35 21.75 -20.67
CA MET A 85 7.51 22.58 -21.52
C MET A 85 7.82 24.04 -21.22
N GLY A 86 8.39 24.73 -22.22
CA GLY A 86 8.57 26.18 -22.18
C GLY A 86 7.30 26.88 -22.67
N ILE A 87 6.90 27.95 -22.01
CA ILE A 87 5.75 28.79 -22.39
C ILE A 87 6.16 30.24 -22.32
N THR A 88 5.74 31.01 -23.33
CA THR A 88 5.84 32.46 -23.30
C THR A 88 4.59 33.09 -23.89
N PRO A 89 4.07 34.21 -23.35
CA PRO A 89 2.99 34.96 -23.95
C PRO A 89 3.44 35.60 -25.26
N PHE A 90 2.60 35.57 -26.26
CA PHE A 90 2.89 36.28 -27.52
C PHE A 90 2.88 37.79 -27.32
N LEU A 91 1.96 38.28 -26.49
CA LEU A 91 1.79 39.72 -26.22
C LEU A 91 2.11 40.06 -24.75
N GLN A 92 2.85 41.12 -24.52
CA GLN A 92 3.32 41.52 -23.18
C GLN A 92 2.20 41.88 -22.19
N TRP A 93 1.04 42.32 -22.67
CA TRP A 93 -0.12 42.67 -21.83
C TRP A 93 -0.89 41.43 -21.30
N GLU A 94 -0.59 40.22 -21.83
CA GLU A 94 -1.17 38.97 -21.32
C GLU A 94 -0.49 38.44 -20.07
N LEU A 95 0.57 39.12 -19.62
CA LEU A 95 1.32 38.73 -18.41
C LEU A 95 0.47 38.59 -17.16
N ASP A 96 -0.61 39.37 -17.04
CA ASP A 96 -1.51 39.30 -15.87
C ASP A 96 -2.30 37.97 -15.80
N LYS A 97 -2.42 37.23 -16.92
CA LYS A 97 -3.06 35.94 -16.97
C LYS A 97 -2.14 34.79 -16.51
N PHE A 98 -0.82 34.98 -16.60
CA PHE A 98 0.21 33.98 -16.30
C PHE A 98 0.47 33.69 -14.80
N PRO A 99 0.20 34.59 -13.82
CA PRO A 99 0.34 34.22 -12.41
C PRO A 99 -0.42 32.98 -11.97
N ASN A 100 -1.38 32.57 -12.78
CA ASN A 100 -2.24 31.41 -12.51
C ASN A 100 -1.76 30.09 -13.17
N ILE A 101 -0.58 30.08 -13.81
CA ILE A 101 -0.07 28.86 -14.49
C ILE A 101 0.04 27.66 -13.54
N ASP A 102 0.54 27.86 -12.33
CA ASP A 102 0.60 26.82 -11.31
C ASP A 102 -0.79 26.23 -11.01
N ASN A 103 -1.79 27.10 -10.88
CA ASN A 103 -3.17 26.69 -10.65
C ASN A 103 -3.78 26.01 -11.88
N ALA A 104 -3.41 26.46 -13.08
CA ALA A 104 -3.86 25.88 -14.34
C ALA A 104 -3.33 24.45 -14.51
N VAL A 105 -2.02 24.26 -14.34
CA VAL A 105 -1.38 22.93 -14.40
C VAL A 105 -1.88 22.05 -13.27
N GLY A 106 -2.09 22.60 -12.07
CA GLY A 106 -2.66 21.87 -10.95
C GLY A 106 -4.10 21.37 -11.20
N ARG A 107 -4.95 22.18 -11.86
CA ARG A 107 -6.30 21.74 -12.27
C ARG A 107 -6.23 20.64 -13.33
N PHE A 108 -5.37 20.80 -14.32
CA PHE A 108 -5.14 19.79 -15.34
C PHE A 108 -4.67 18.46 -14.73
N HIS A 109 -3.72 18.51 -13.82
CA HIS A 109 -3.26 17.34 -13.06
C HIS A 109 -4.41 16.65 -12.32
N GLN A 110 -5.26 17.42 -11.61
CA GLN A 110 -6.43 16.85 -10.92
C GLN A 110 -7.44 16.24 -11.88
N GLU A 111 -7.64 16.84 -13.04
CA GLU A 111 -8.56 16.36 -14.06
C GLU A 111 -8.08 15.04 -14.68
N CYS A 112 -6.81 14.98 -15.08
CA CYS A 112 -6.17 13.75 -15.57
C CYS A 112 -6.28 12.62 -14.56
N PHE A 113 -6.02 12.92 -13.29
CA PHE A 113 -6.13 11.95 -12.21
C PHE A 113 -7.56 11.46 -12.01
N ARG A 114 -8.53 12.37 -11.96
CA ARG A 114 -9.95 12.03 -11.81
C ARG A 114 -10.46 11.15 -12.96
N GLU A 115 -10.04 11.46 -14.19
CA GLU A 115 -10.45 10.76 -15.40
C GLU A 115 -9.58 9.54 -15.72
N LYS A 116 -8.52 9.29 -14.93
CA LYS A 116 -7.56 8.19 -15.13
C LYS A 116 -6.89 8.22 -16.50
N THR A 117 -6.70 9.41 -17.06
CA THR A 117 -6.12 9.60 -18.41
C THR A 117 -4.60 9.67 -18.38
N ALA A 118 -4.01 10.31 -17.36
CA ALA A 118 -2.57 10.41 -17.16
C ALA A 118 -2.23 10.64 -15.69
N TYR A 119 -1.03 10.18 -15.29
CA TYR A 119 -0.43 10.45 -13.98
C TYR A 119 0.93 11.08 -14.19
N PHE A 120 1.22 12.16 -13.47
CA PHE A 120 2.50 12.89 -13.56
C PHE A 120 2.70 13.80 -12.35
N ASP A 121 3.96 14.08 -12.05
CA ASP A 121 4.35 15.13 -11.13
C ASP A 121 4.72 16.38 -11.92
N PHE A 122 4.57 17.56 -11.33
CA PHE A 122 4.90 18.79 -12.03
C PHE A 122 5.52 19.88 -11.15
N GLY A 123 6.35 20.72 -11.77
CA GLY A 123 6.88 21.92 -11.16
C GLY A 123 6.93 23.06 -12.17
N VAL A 124 6.62 24.27 -11.73
CA VAL A 124 6.59 25.46 -12.56
C VAL A 124 7.68 26.43 -12.13
N SER A 125 8.35 27.03 -13.09
CA SER A 125 9.31 28.12 -12.84
C SER A 125 9.05 29.28 -13.78
N ARG A 126 9.54 30.43 -13.37
CA ARG A 126 9.44 31.68 -14.13
C ARG A 126 10.75 32.43 -14.05
N THR A 127 11.22 32.98 -15.19
CA THR A 127 12.26 33.98 -15.21
C THR A 127 11.87 35.12 -16.16
N GLN A 128 12.41 36.30 -15.92
CA GLN A 128 12.29 37.40 -16.85
C GLN A 128 13.64 37.52 -17.56
N SER A 129 13.70 36.97 -18.78
CA SER A 129 14.93 37.06 -19.57
C SER A 129 15.18 38.48 -20.03
N ASN A 130 16.44 38.93 -19.95
CA ASN A 130 16.90 40.15 -20.59
C ASN A 130 17.50 39.79 -21.96
N PHE A 131 17.50 40.74 -22.89
CA PHE A 131 18.12 40.53 -24.23
C PHE A 131 19.61 40.17 -24.17
N ILE A 132 20.29 40.44 -23.06
CA ILE A 132 21.71 40.19 -22.84
C ILE A 132 21.98 38.87 -22.15
N SER A 133 20.96 38.21 -21.56
CA SER A 133 21.14 36.97 -20.79
C SER A 133 21.51 35.81 -21.71
N ASP A 134 22.46 34.98 -21.26
CA ASP A 134 22.87 33.77 -21.95
C ASP A 134 21.74 32.74 -21.90
N PRO A 135 21.34 32.08 -23.03
CA PRO A 135 20.35 31.03 -23.06
C PRO A 135 20.66 29.85 -22.13
N ASP A 136 21.94 29.55 -21.93
CA ASP A 136 22.35 28.49 -21.01
C ASP A 136 22.11 28.86 -19.54
N GLU A 137 22.34 30.11 -19.18
CA GLU A 137 22.04 30.59 -17.83
C GLU A 137 20.54 30.63 -17.58
N ILE A 138 19.75 31.13 -18.54
CA ILE A 138 18.28 31.15 -18.48
C ILE A 138 17.73 29.73 -18.32
N PHE A 139 18.22 28.81 -19.15
CA PHE A 139 17.79 27.40 -19.06
C PHE A 139 18.09 26.79 -17.69
N LYS A 140 19.31 27.00 -17.21
CA LYS A 140 19.74 26.48 -15.90
C LYS A 140 18.91 27.06 -14.75
N GLU A 141 18.61 28.32 -14.77
CA GLU A 141 17.77 29.00 -13.77
C GLU A 141 16.34 28.40 -13.77
N LEU A 142 15.70 28.34 -14.95
CA LEU A 142 14.37 27.79 -15.10
C LEU A 142 14.31 26.30 -14.68
N PHE A 143 15.33 25.53 -15.08
CA PHE A 143 15.41 24.12 -14.77
C PHE A 143 15.54 23.86 -13.27
N GLN A 144 16.41 24.61 -12.59
CA GLN A 144 16.60 24.48 -11.14
C GLN A 144 15.36 24.95 -10.36
N ALA A 145 14.76 26.06 -10.77
CA ALA A 145 13.57 26.58 -10.12
C ALA A 145 12.35 25.67 -10.32
N SER A 146 12.17 25.08 -11.52
CA SER A 146 11.09 24.11 -11.76
C SER A 146 11.26 22.84 -10.96
N HIS A 147 12.51 22.38 -10.77
CA HIS A 147 12.78 21.21 -9.92
C HIS A 147 12.48 21.49 -8.43
N LYS A 148 12.85 22.69 -7.95
CA LYS A 148 12.50 23.11 -6.59
C LYS A 148 10.99 23.18 -6.40
N ASN A 149 10.28 23.80 -7.31
CA ASN A 149 8.82 23.90 -7.26
C ASN A 149 8.13 22.53 -7.38
N LEU A 150 8.68 21.62 -8.18
CA LEU A 150 8.21 20.22 -8.24
C LEU A 150 8.27 19.57 -6.85
N ASN A 151 9.38 19.69 -6.13
CA ASN A 151 9.50 19.15 -4.78
C ASN A 151 8.49 19.78 -3.80
N ASP A 152 8.28 21.10 -3.90
CA ASP A 152 7.28 21.81 -3.10
C ASP A 152 5.85 21.34 -3.46
N ASN A 153 5.56 21.10 -4.74
CA ASN A 153 4.30 20.56 -5.21
C ASN A 153 4.09 19.11 -4.80
N LEU A 154 5.10 18.26 -4.87
CA LEU A 154 5.03 16.90 -4.36
C LEU A 154 4.56 16.86 -2.91
N VAL A 155 5.11 17.74 -2.06
CA VAL A 155 4.66 17.89 -0.68
C VAL A 155 3.20 18.39 -0.61
N ARG A 156 2.83 19.38 -1.42
CA ARG A 156 1.49 19.99 -1.44
C ARG A 156 0.42 19.04 -1.94
N TRP A 157 0.71 18.28 -3.01
CA TRP A 157 -0.24 17.33 -3.62
C TRP A 157 -0.36 16.06 -2.81
N SER A 158 0.73 15.54 -2.26
CA SER A 158 0.68 14.46 -1.28
C SER A 158 -0.20 14.83 -0.08
N TRP A 159 -0.19 16.09 0.34
CA TRP A 159 -1.12 16.63 1.34
C TRP A 159 -2.59 16.58 0.87
N THR A 160 -2.85 16.85 -0.38
CA THR A 160 -4.22 16.82 -0.94
C THR A 160 -4.75 15.40 -1.04
N TYR A 161 -3.94 14.44 -1.51
CA TYR A 161 -4.29 13.02 -1.51
C TYR A 161 -4.44 12.49 -0.09
N TYR A 162 -3.51 12.81 0.78
CA TYR A 162 -3.59 12.48 2.20
C TYR A 162 -4.87 13.02 2.83
N ASN A 163 -5.26 14.26 2.58
CA ASN A 163 -6.48 14.83 3.11
C ASN A 163 -7.74 14.18 2.53
N LYS A 164 -7.77 13.86 1.23
CA LYS A 164 -8.88 13.12 0.62
C LYS A 164 -8.97 11.71 1.20
N ALA A 165 -7.85 11.00 1.29
CA ALA A 165 -7.76 9.69 1.90
C ALA A 165 -8.14 9.75 3.38
N ASN A 166 -7.64 10.74 4.14
CA ASN A 166 -7.98 10.94 5.54
C ASN A 166 -9.47 11.25 5.74
N THR A 167 -10.07 12.07 4.88
CA THR A 167 -11.51 12.37 4.91
C THR A 167 -12.31 11.10 4.61
N TYR A 168 -11.90 10.33 3.60
CA TYR A 168 -12.53 9.06 3.25
C TYR A 168 -12.41 8.05 4.38
N ILE A 169 -11.19 7.84 4.89
CA ILE A 169 -10.89 6.90 5.97
C ILE A 169 -11.61 7.31 7.26
N SER A 170 -11.60 8.60 7.59
CA SER A 170 -12.30 9.12 8.78
C SER A 170 -13.81 9.05 8.66
N GLY A 171 -14.36 9.16 7.44
CA GLY A 171 -15.77 9.03 7.17
C GLY A 171 -16.30 7.59 7.05
N ASN A 172 -15.44 6.64 6.70
CA ASN A 172 -15.85 5.27 6.34
C ASN A 172 -15.26 4.18 7.25
N ILE A 173 -14.12 4.42 7.93
CA ILE A 173 -13.60 3.48 8.93
C ILE A 173 -14.15 3.84 10.29
N HIS A 174 -15.34 3.37 10.56
CA HIS A 174 -16.00 3.58 11.86
C HIS A 174 -15.73 2.44 12.83
N GLU A 175 -15.34 1.28 12.33
CA GLU A 175 -15.18 0.07 13.11
C GLU A 175 -14.03 -0.79 12.57
N ALA A 176 -13.28 -1.40 13.48
CA ALA A 176 -12.36 -2.48 13.13
C ALA A 176 -13.08 -3.80 13.19
N MET A 177 -12.80 -4.66 12.21
CA MET A 177 -13.12 -6.08 12.26
C MET A 177 -11.92 -6.85 12.76
N ILE A 178 -12.15 -7.98 13.40
CA ILE A 178 -11.10 -8.90 13.82
C ILE A 178 -11.45 -10.32 13.39
N GLN A 179 -10.47 -11.05 12.85
CA GLN A 179 -10.56 -12.50 12.70
C GLN A 179 -9.79 -13.17 13.82
N PRO A 180 -10.46 -13.86 14.73
CA PRO A 180 -9.81 -14.51 15.87
C PRO A 180 -8.78 -15.53 15.44
N THR A 181 -7.64 -15.54 16.12
CA THR A 181 -6.63 -16.60 16.07
C THR A 181 -6.88 -17.57 17.19
N VAL A 182 -7.12 -18.81 16.85
CA VAL A 182 -7.47 -19.91 17.76
C VAL A 182 -6.25 -20.77 18.01
N PHE A 183 -5.97 -21.06 19.25
CA PHE A 183 -4.94 -21.99 19.69
C PHE A 183 -5.56 -23.25 20.29
N TYR A 184 -5.07 -24.42 19.88
CA TYR A 184 -5.43 -25.71 20.48
C TYR A 184 -4.37 -26.19 21.45
N ASP A 185 -4.73 -26.30 22.74
CA ASP A 185 -3.88 -26.91 23.75
C ASP A 185 -4.10 -28.43 23.76
N HIS A 186 -3.20 -29.18 23.09
CA HIS A 186 -3.29 -30.62 22.95
C HIS A 186 -3.18 -31.38 24.30
N LYS A 187 -2.59 -30.79 25.33
CA LYS A 187 -2.48 -31.40 26.65
C LYS A 187 -3.78 -31.27 27.45
N LYS A 188 -4.43 -30.09 27.33
CA LYS A 188 -5.70 -29.82 28.03
C LYS A 188 -6.91 -30.19 27.21
N LYS A 189 -6.72 -30.45 25.91
CA LYS A 189 -7.81 -30.68 24.95
C LYS A 189 -8.80 -29.50 24.93
N THR A 190 -8.27 -28.30 24.81
CA THR A 190 -9.07 -27.08 24.77
C THR A 190 -8.65 -26.17 23.65
N PHE A 191 -9.62 -25.50 23.04
CA PHE A 191 -9.40 -24.39 22.12
C PHE A 191 -9.48 -23.07 22.89
N SER A 192 -8.66 -22.11 22.50
CA SER A 192 -8.68 -20.78 23.08
C SER A 192 -8.37 -19.71 22.04
N VAL A 193 -9.10 -18.61 22.07
CA VAL A 193 -8.76 -17.41 21.29
C VAL A 193 -7.61 -16.66 21.98
N LYS A 194 -6.53 -16.39 21.25
CA LYS A 194 -5.34 -15.73 21.78
C LYS A 194 -5.22 -14.25 21.32
N GLY A 195 -6.01 -13.86 20.37
CA GLY A 195 -5.97 -12.57 19.71
C GLY A 195 -6.62 -12.68 18.34
N GLY A 196 -6.15 -11.90 17.40
CA GLY A 196 -6.61 -12.00 16.02
C GLY A 196 -6.00 -10.95 15.10
N GLU A 197 -6.24 -11.13 13.83
CA GLU A 197 -5.87 -10.18 12.79
C GLU A 197 -6.95 -9.12 12.63
N VAL A 198 -6.51 -7.86 12.58
CA VAL A 198 -7.37 -6.69 12.55
C VAL A 198 -7.52 -6.17 11.13
N PHE A 199 -8.76 -5.95 10.72
CA PHE A 199 -9.13 -5.49 9.38
C PHE A 199 -9.97 -4.22 9.46
N VAL A 200 -9.99 -3.50 8.35
CA VAL A 200 -10.97 -2.42 8.14
C VAL A 200 -12.37 -3.02 8.08
N GLY A 201 -13.32 -2.46 8.81
CA GLY A 201 -14.71 -2.92 8.89
C GLY A 201 -15.71 -1.93 8.32
N GLY A 202 -17.00 -2.34 8.38
CA GLY A 202 -18.12 -1.41 8.17
C GLY A 202 -18.49 -1.09 6.73
N GLY A 203 -18.38 -2.02 5.79
CA GLY A 203 -18.75 -1.77 4.38
C GLY A 203 -17.73 -0.92 3.61
N ALA A 204 -16.73 -0.36 4.32
CA ALA A 204 -15.65 0.41 3.75
C ALA A 204 -14.63 -0.46 2.98
N TYR A 205 -14.76 -1.79 3.06
CA TYR A 205 -13.79 -2.71 2.47
C TYR A 205 -13.70 -2.60 0.94
N ASP A 206 -14.83 -2.49 0.24
CA ASP A 206 -14.80 -2.31 -1.22
C ASP A 206 -14.28 -0.92 -1.59
N GLY A 207 -14.66 0.09 -0.81
CA GLY A 207 -14.12 1.43 -0.95
C GLY A 207 -12.63 1.54 -0.62
N TYR A 208 -12.13 0.76 0.36
CA TYR A 208 -10.71 0.70 0.67
C TYR A 208 -9.89 0.09 -0.48
N LYS A 209 -10.33 -1.02 -1.06
CA LYS A 209 -9.69 -1.59 -2.24
C LYS A 209 -9.67 -0.62 -3.40
N GLN A 210 -10.77 0.07 -3.64
CA GLN A 210 -10.86 1.10 -4.66
C GLN A 210 -9.91 2.27 -4.37
N LEU A 211 -9.86 2.73 -3.11
CA LEU A 211 -8.92 3.77 -2.69
C LEU A 211 -7.46 3.38 -2.96
N ILE A 212 -7.06 2.15 -2.58
CA ILE A 212 -5.71 1.62 -2.84
C ILE A 212 -5.41 1.55 -4.34
N ASN A 213 -6.36 1.05 -5.13
CA ASN A 213 -6.21 0.95 -6.59
C ASN A 213 -6.18 2.31 -7.29
N ASP A 214 -6.76 3.33 -6.68
CA ASP A 214 -6.80 4.70 -7.21
C ASP A 214 -5.56 5.53 -6.80
N ILE A 215 -4.67 5.00 -5.95
CA ILE A 215 -3.45 5.69 -5.54
C ILE A 215 -2.36 5.48 -6.59
N PRO A 216 -1.83 6.56 -7.18
CA PRO A 216 -0.96 6.45 -8.34
C PRO A 216 0.50 6.08 -8.02
N ASN A 217 0.93 6.22 -6.77
CA ASN A 217 2.33 5.99 -6.40
C ASN A 217 2.48 5.32 -5.03
N ASP A 218 3.61 4.62 -4.86
CA ASP A 218 3.91 3.84 -3.67
C ASP A 218 4.10 4.71 -2.41
N GLN A 219 4.60 5.94 -2.54
CA GLN A 219 4.81 6.81 -1.39
C GLN A 219 3.50 7.25 -0.73
N ASP A 220 2.50 7.59 -1.54
CA ASP A 220 1.17 7.93 -1.04
C ASP A 220 0.46 6.69 -0.49
N LEU A 221 0.66 5.53 -1.12
CA LEU A 221 0.18 4.26 -0.62
C LEU A 221 0.75 3.98 0.79
N ASN A 222 2.06 4.14 0.98
CA ASN A 222 2.71 3.92 2.27
C ASN A 222 2.19 4.86 3.37
N ARG A 223 1.92 6.12 3.02
CA ARG A 223 1.31 7.09 3.96
C ARG A 223 -0.11 6.73 4.34
N ILE A 224 -0.87 6.20 3.39
CA ILE A 224 -2.25 5.75 3.60
C ILE A 224 -2.28 4.48 4.45
N GLU A 225 -1.38 3.53 4.21
CA GLU A 225 -1.22 2.34 5.07
C GLU A 225 -0.97 2.75 6.54
N LEU A 226 -0.11 3.74 6.77
CA LEU A 226 0.10 4.27 8.12
C LEU A 226 -1.16 4.88 8.73
N LEU A 227 -1.87 5.70 7.95
CA LEU A 227 -3.10 6.33 8.43
C LEU A 227 -4.15 5.30 8.82
N ILE A 228 -4.28 4.24 8.02
CA ILE A 228 -5.18 3.11 8.32
C ILE A 228 -4.71 2.39 9.57
N LEU A 229 -3.42 2.11 9.70
CA LEU A 229 -2.86 1.49 10.90
C LEU A 229 -3.17 2.31 12.15
N GLU A 230 -2.94 3.63 12.13
CA GLU A 230 -3.29 4.53 13.25
C GLU A 230 -4.78 4.45 13.61
N LYS A 231 -5.66 4.44 12.58
CA LYS A 231 -7.12 4.33 12.79
C LYS A 231 -7.54 2.98 13.35
N LEU A 232 -6.96 1.90 12.86
CA LEU A 232 -7.22 0.55 13.38
C LEU A 232 -6.75 0.40 14.82
N ILE A 233 -5.59 0.95 15.17
CA ILE A 233 -5.11 0.97 16.57
C ILE A 233 -6.10 1.72 17.46
N ILE A 234 -6.59 2.88 17.03
CA ILE A 234 -7.61 3.65 17.78
C ILE A 234 -8.91 2.83 17.93
N ALA A 235 -9.37 2.17 16.87
CA ALA A 235 -10.57 1.34 16.93
C ALA A 235 -10.40 0.10 17.82
N CYS A 236 -9.15 -0.31 18.10
CA CYS A 236 -8.81 -1.41 19.01
C CYS A 236 -8.65 -0.99 20.47
N ASP A 237 -9.04 0.23 20.89
CA ASP A 237 -8.92 0.67 22.29
C ASP A 237 -9.32 -0.43 23.27
N ARG A 238 -8.43 -0.77 24.22
CA ARG A 238 -8.61 -1.80 25.25
C ARG A 238 -8.95 -3.20 24.71
N ALA A 239 -8.67 -3.49 23.44
CA ALA A 239 -8.93 -4.82 22.90
C ALA A 239 -7.99 -5.86 23.55
N PRO A 240 -8.52 -7.01 23.99
CA PRO A 240 -7.72 -8.03 24.64
C PRO A 240 -6.99 -8.93 23.65
N GLY A 241 -5.91 -9.58 24.12
CA GLY A 241 -5.16 -10.58 23.35
C GLY A 241 -4.12 -9.96 22.41
N LEU A 242 -3.50 -10.80 21.60
CA LEU A 242 -2.50 -10.42 20.61
C LEU A 242 -3.18 -9.85 19.37
N LEU A 243 -2.99 -8.58 19.07
CA LEU A 243 -3.53 -7.91 17.90
C LEU A 243 -2.50 -7.88 16.77
N LYS A 244 -2.93 -8.29 15.60
CA LYS A 244 -2.09 -8.38 14.42
C LYS A 244 -2.56 -7.38 13.36
N PHE A 245 -1.60 -6.61 12.81
CA PHE A 245 -1.87 -5.55 11.85
C PHE A 245 -1.02 -5.74 10.60
N ASN A 246 -1.66 -5.72 9.46
CA ASN A 246 -0.99 -5.78 8.15
C ASN A 246 -0.21 -4.50 7.87
N ILE A 247 1.03 -4.64 7.42
CA ILE A 247 1.87 -3.53 6.95
C ILE A 247 2.87 -4.02 5.90
N SER A 248 3.09 -3.22 4.86
CA SER A 248 4.13 -3.56 3.87
C SER A 248 5.53 -3.22 4.40
N PRO A 249 6.57 -4.01 4.04
CA PRO A 249 7.96 -3.70 4.37
C PRO A 249 8.37 -2.30 3.92
N GLN A 250 7.96 -1.87 2.72
CA GLN A 250 8.24 -0.54 2.21
C GLN A 250 7.60 0.57 3.06
N SER A 251 6.35 0.38 3.50
CA SER A 251 5.67 1.33 4.41
C SER A 251 6.39 1.46 5.76
N LEU A 252 6.94 0.35 6.28
CA LEU A 252 7.77 0.41 7.49
C LEU A 252 9.02 1.25 7.27
N ILE A 253 9.77 1.00 6.19
CA ILE A 253 11.01 1.72 5.88
C ILE A 253 10.73 3.21 5.68
N ASP A 254 9.79 3.55 4.80
CA ASP A 254 9.51 4.95 4.41
C ASP A 254 8.94 5.76 5.58
N THR A 255 8.12 5.09 6.39
CA THR A 255 7.41 5.78 7.47
C THR A 255 8.24 5.87 8.74
N PHE A 256 8.92 4.79 9.13
CA PHE A 256 9.55 4.67 10.44
C PHE A 256 11.09 4.75 10.40
N SER A 257 11.66 5.30 9.34
CA SER A 257 13.10 5.54 9.24
C SER A 257 13.68 6.45 10.34
N SER A 258 12.86 6.98 11.23
CA SER A 258 13.29 7.76 12.40
C SER A 258 12.65 7.28 13.68
N ASN A 259 13.44 7.15 14.74
CA ASN A 259 13.00 6.76 16.08
C ASN A 259 11.87 7.64 16.64
N HIS A 260 11.75 8.89 16.20
CA HIS A 260 10.67 9.78 16.61
C HIS A 260 9.30 9.27 16.15
N LYS A 261 9.18 8.74 14.92
CA LYS A 261 7.92 8.21 14.39
C LYS A 261 7.55 6.88 15.06
N VAL A 262 8.53 6.01 15.32
CA VAL A 262 8.34 4.76 16.07
C VAL A 262 7.81 5.07 17.46
N ASN A 263 8.42 6.02 18.17
CA ASN A 263 7.97 6.46 19.49
C ASN A 263 6.58 7.10 19.48
N ARG A 264 6.22 7.81 18.40
CA ARG A 264 4.86 8.37 18.23
C ARG A 264 3.82 7.26 18.12
N LEU A 265 4.07 6.23 17.34
CA LEU A 265 3.16 5.09 17.21
C LEU A 265 3.05 4.32 18.54
N ASN A 266 4.17 4.13 19.25
CA ASN A 266 4.15 3.51 20.56
C ASN A 266 3.29 4.30 21.57
N LYS A 267 3.41 5.64 21.59
CA LYS A 267 2.55 6.49 22.44
C LYS A 267 1.07 6.37 22.07
N LEU A 268 0.75 6.23 20.80
CA LEU A 268 -0.63 5.98 20.35
C LEU A 268 -1.13 4.63 20.88
N ILE A 269 -0.34 3.57 20.75
CA ILE A 269 -0.66 2.23 21.27
C ILE A 269 -0.93 2.29 22.77
N GLU A 270 -0.05 2.91 23.54
CA GLU A 270 -0.20 3.08 24.98
C GLU A 270 -1.44 3.92 25.36
N SER A 271 -1.72 5.00 24.60
CA SER A 271 -2.89 5.85 24.84
C SER A 271 -4.21 5.13 24.61
N MET A 272 -4.22 4.07 23.79
CA MET A 272 -5.37 3.19 23.59
C MET A 272 -5.39 2.03 24.61
N SER A 273 -4.60 2.10 25.66
CA SER A 273 -4.49 1.06 26.70
C SER A 273 -4.10 -0.32 26.12
N LEU A 274 -3.40 -0.32 25.00
CA LEU A 274 -2.80 -1.51 24.39
C LEU A 274 -1.38 -1.70 24.92
N ILE A 275 -0.96 -2.95 24.97
CA ILE A 275 0.38 -3.30 25.49
C ILE A 275 1.26 -3.71 24.30
N PRO A 276 2.42 -3.07 24.06
CA PRO A 276 3.27 -3.33 22.89
C PRO A 276 3.58 -4.81 22.63
N LYS A 277 3.81 -5.60 23.67
CA LYS A 277 4.08 -7.05 23.54
C LYS A 277 2.91 -7.87 22.99
N TYR A 278 1.72 -7.29 22.95
CA TYR A 278 0.53 -7.86 22.33
C TYR A 278 0.20 -7.24 20.98
N ILE A 279 1.16 -6.53 20.39
CA ILE A 279 1.08 -6.02 19.01
C ILE A 279 2.04 -6.82 18.15
N ARG A 280 1.55 -7.31 17.03
CA ARG A 280 2.32 -7.98 16.00
C ARG A 280 2.03 -7.37 14.64
N PHE A 281 3.07 -7.05 13.89
CA PHE A 281 2.94 -6.60 12.51
C PHE A 281 3.07 -7.79 11.56
N GLU A 282 2.09 -7.97 10.70
CA GLU A 282 2.11 -8.95 9.63
C GLU A 282 2.73 -8.30 8.39
N LEU A 283 3.90 -8.81 8.01
CA LEU A 283 4.63 -8.30 6.86
C LEU A 283 4.05 -8.90 5.60
N VAL A 284 3.21 -8.12 4.92
CA VAL A 284 2.59 -8.53 3.66
C VAL A 284 3.64 -8.61 2.56
N GLU A 285 3.53 -9.61 1.71
CA GLU A 285 4.48 -9.89 0.65
C GLU A 285 4.29 -8.91 -0.51
N LYS A 286 5.01 -7.78 -0.45
CA LYS A 286 5.13 -6.79 -1.54
C LYS A 286 6.60 -6.57 -1.87
N PRO A 287 6.94 -6.35 -3.16
CA PRO A 287 8.28 -5.94 -3.52
C PRO A 287 8.68 -4.68 -2.74
N TYR A 288 9.90 -4.65 -2.23
CA TYR A 288 10.49 -3.46 -1.63
C TYR A 288 11.90 -3.26 -2.20
N ASP A 289 12.33 -2.00 -2.24
CA ASP A 289 13.68 -1.67 -2.68
C ASP A 289 14.70 -2.27 -1.71
N GLU A 290 15.72 -2.96 -2.24
CA GLU A 290 16.74 -3.74 -1.50
C GLU A 290 17.65 -2.90 -0.58
N LYS A 291 17.08 -1.96 0.15
CA LYS A 291 17.74 -1.33 1.28
C LYS A 291 17.56 -2.22 2.53
N GLU A 292 18.00 -3.48 2.39
CA GLU A 292 17.85 -4.55 3.39
C GLU A 292 18.19 -4.12 4.82
N PHE A 293 19.21 -3.32 4.99
CA PHE A 293 19.64 -2.82 6.29
C PHE A 293 18.56 -1.94 6.96
N GLN A 294 17.78 -1.19 6.18
CA GLN A 294 16.78 -0.27 6.74
C GLN A 294 15.58 -1.02 7.35
N LEU A 295 15.08 -2.08 6.71
CA LEU A 295 13.96 -2.87 7.25
C LEU A 295 14.33 -3.48 8.60
N LYS A 296 15.51 -4.10 8.69
CA LYS A 296 15.99 -4.73 9.93
C LYS A 296 16.14 -3.71 11.07
N ASP A 297 16.68 -2.54 10.78
CA ASP A 297 16.88 -1.51 11.78
C ASP A 297 15.53 -0.96 12.31
N VAL A 298 14.60 -0.68 11.41
CA VAL A 298 13.23 -0.24 11.78
C VAL A 298 12.53 -1.33 12.58
N CYS A 299 12.58 -2.58 12.16
CA CYS A 299 11.98 -3.70 12.90
C CYS A 299 12.61 -3.88 14.28
N LYS A 300 13.93 -3.64 14.42
CA LYS A 300 14.62 -3.69 15.70
C LYS A 300 14.14 -2.62 16.66
N ASP A 301 13.80 -1.44 16.18
CA ASP A 301 13.24 -0.39 17.03
C ASP A 301 11.89 -0.80 17.61
N PHE A 302 11.00 -1.38 16.81
CA PHE A 302 9.73 -1.95 17.29
C PHE A 302 9.92 -3.13 18.22
N TRP A 303 10.87 -4.01 17.92
CA TRP A 303 11.22 -5.13 18.76
C TRP A 303 11.71 -4.69 20.14
N ASN A 304 12.53 -3.64 20.22
CA ASN A 304 13.01 -3.06 21.48
C ASN A 304 11.88 -2.50 22.34
N LEU A 305 10.75 -2.13 21.74
CA LEU A 305 9.53 -1.74 22.44
C LEU A 305 8.65 -2.94 22.84
N GLY A 306 9.05 -4.16 22.47
CA GLY A 306 8.36 -5.41 22.78
C GLY A 306 7.39 -5.90 21.72
N MET A 307 7.22 -5.21 20.60
CA MET A 307 6.40 -5.65 19.46
C MET A 307 7.11 -6.77 18.69
N SER A 308 6.36 -7.55 17.92
CA SER A 308 6.91 -8.66 17.13
C SER A 308 6.36 -8.64 15.69
N PHE A 309 6.90 -9.54 14.84
CA PHE A 309 6.52 -9.62 13.44
C PHE A 309 6.02 -11.02 13.09
N ALA A 310 5.16 -11.09 12.08
CA ALA A 310 4.74 -12.31 11.42
C ALA A 310 5.13 -12.24 9.94
N ALA A 311 5.52 -13.39 9.38
CA ALA A 311 5.68 -13.56 7.95
C ALA A 311 4.35 -14.05 7.37
N ASP A 312 3.72 -13.20 6.56
CA ASP A 312 2.44 -13.48 5.91
C ASP A 312 2.65 -14.29 4.62
N ASP A 313 1.67 -15.13 4.24
CA ASP A 313 1.71 -16.00 3.05
C ASP A 313 3.04 -16.77 2.90
N PHE A 314 3.64 -17.23 4.01
CA PHE A 314 4.98 -17.81 3.99
C PHE A 314 5.04 -19.05 3.09
N GLY A 315 5.95 -19.02 2.12
CA GLY A 315 6.20 -20.11 1.17
C GLY A 315 5.45 -20.03 -0.16
N VAL A 316 4.58 -19.04 -0.33
CA VAL A 316 3.85 -18.85 -1.62
C VAL A 316 4.71 -18.06 -2.62
N LYS A 317 5.47 -17.10 -2.13
CA LYS A 317 6.34 -16.26 -2.95
C LYS A 317 7.77 -16.24 -2.42
N SER A 318 8.72 -15.78 -3.24
CA SER A 318 10.17 -15.90 -2.93
C SER A 318 10.69 -14.93 -1.88
N GLN A 319 10.03 -13.80 -1.66
CA GLN A 319 10.55 -12.73 -0.79
C GLN A 319 10.35 -12.98 0.70
N SER A 320 9.32 -13.74 1.08
CA SER A 320 9.04 -14.05 2.48
C SER A 320 10.18 -14.79 3.18
N HIS A 321 10.91 -15.63 2.43
CA HIS A 321 12.05 -16.37 2.97
C HIS A 321 13.22 -15.45 3.35
N GLN A 322 13.57 -14.49 2.49
CA GLN A 322 14.64 -13.53 2.76
C GLN A 322 14.32 -12.66 3.99
N ILE A 323 13.11 -12.13 4.06
CA ILE A 323 12.63 -11.34 5.22
C ILE A 323 12.79 -12.12 6.52
N VAL A 324 12.42 -13.41 6.51
CA VAL A 324 12.56 -14.28 7.68
C VAL A 324 14.01 -14.47 8.10
N LEU A 325 14.92 -14.60 7.14
CA LEU A 325 16.36 -14.73 7.44
C LEU A 325 16.93 -13.43 8.04
N ASP A 326 16.56 -12.28 7.46
CA ASP A 326 17.09 -10.98 7.86
C ASP A 326 16.58 -10.54 9.23
N LEU A 327 15.30 -10.75 9.51
CA LEU A 327 14.67 -10.37 10.76
C LEU A 327 14.91 -11.39 11.90
N GLY A 328 15.23 -12.63 11.57
CA GLY A 328 15.65 -13.66 12.53
C GLY A 328 14.64 -13.85 13.68
N VAL A 329 15.06 -13.61 14.91
CA VAL A 329 14.26 -13.83 16.13
C VAL A 329 13.10 -12.84 16.32
N MET A 330 13.05 -11.76 15.54
CA MET A 330 11.96 -10.78 15.57
C MET A 330 10.69 -11.35 14.93
N ILE A 331 10.80 -12.33 14.02
CA ILE A 331 9.67 -13.10 13.49
C ILE A 331 9.22 -14.10 14.56
N LYS A 332 7.99 -13.94 15.02
CA LYS A 332 7.36 -14.78 16.06
C LYS A 332 6.16 -15.56 15.53
N GLU A 333 5.82 -15.41 14.26
CA GLU A 333 4.73 -16.15 13.62
C GLU A 333 5.01 -16.37 12.14
N PHE A 334 4.71 -17.59 11.67
CA PHE A 334 4.67 -17.95 10.27
C PHE A 334 3.24 -18.28 9.90
N LYS A 335 2.65 -17.54 8.98
CA LYS A 335 1.29 -17.78 8.49
C LYS A 335 1.37 -18.62 7.21
N LEU A 336 0.78 -19.80 7.26
CA LEU A 336 0.74 -20.72 6.14
C LEU A 336 -0.55 -20.50 5.34
N ASP A 337 -0.39 -20.16 4.06
CA ASP A 337 -1.48 -20.11 3.09
C ASP A 337 -2.05 -21.52 2.84
N PRO A 338 -3.35 -21.67 2.57
CA PRO A 338 -4.00 -22.93 2.23
C PRO A 338 -3.32 -23.76 1.15
N ILE A 339 -2.62 -23.14 0.21
CA ILE A 339 -1.88 -23.85 -0.84
C ILE A 339 -0.87 -24.84 -0.27
N SER A 340 -0.38 -24.56 0.96
CA SER A 340 0.63 -25.38 1.64
C SER A 340 0.05 -26.64 2.32
N PHE A 341 -1.28 -26.78 2.46
CA PHE A 341 -1.88 -27.89 3.19
C PHE A 341 -3.25 -28.40 2.67
N LYS A 342 -3.83 -27.79 1.62
CA LYS A 342 -5.16 -28.21 1.08
C LYS A 342 -5.12 -29.35 0.07
N PHE A 343 -3.99 -30.03 -0.14
CA PHE A 343 -3.92 -31.14 -1.08
C PHE A 343 -4.26 -32.46 -0.40
N LYS A 344 -5.12 -33.27 -1.07
CA LYS A 344 -5.41 -34.65 -0.67
C LYS A 344 -4.46 -35.59 -1.39
N ILE A 345 -4.03 -36.63 -0.69
CA ILE A 345 -3.10 -37.62 -1.23
C ILE A 345 -3.65 -38.33 -2.49
N GLU A 346 -4.98 -38.46 -2.57
CA GLU A 346 -5.67 -39.10 -3.70
C GLU A 346 -5.64 -38.18 -4.96
N GLU A 347 -5.46 -36.86 -4.81
CA GLU A 347 -5.45 -35.93 -5.91
C GLU A 347 -4.06 -35.79 -6.52
N ASP A 348 -3.02 -35.68 -5.68
CA ASP A 348 -1.63 -35.52 -6.12
C ASP A 348 -0.68 -35.94 -4.99
N GLN A 349 -0.18 -37.16 -5.06
CA GLN A 349 0.71 -37.73 -4.04
C GLN A 349 2.04 -36.94 -3.92
N ILE A 350 2.58 -36.46 -5.03
CA ILE A 350 3.86 -35.71 -5.00
C ILE A 350 3.67 -34.38 -4.30
N LYS A 351 2.67 -33.59 -4.69
CA LYS A 351 2.36 -32.33 -4.03
C LYS A 351 2.04 -32.51 -2.55
N PHE A 352 1.34 -33.55 -2.19
CA PHE A 352 1.06 -33.86 -0.80
C PHE A 352 2.36 -34.07 0.01
N LEU A 353 3.30 -34.86 -0.52
CA LEU A 353 4.60 -35.11 0.13
C LEU A 353 5.45 -33.85 0.18
N ASP A 354 5.46 -33.02 -0.88
CA ASP A 354 6.16 -31.73 -0.92
C ASP A 354 5.60 -30.77 0.13
N ASN A 355 4.28 -30.71 0.30
CA ASN A 355 3.64 -29.89 1.33
C ASN A 355 3.99 -30.36 2.74
N LEU A 356 4.03 -31.68 2.99
CA LEU A 356 4.49 -32.20 4.27
C LEU A 356 5.93 -31.82 4.57
N ALA A 357 6.83 -31.97 3.59
CA ALA A 357 8.23 -31.54 3.73
C ALA A 357 8.35 -30.04 3.99
N PHE A 358 7.51 -29.22 3.35
CA PHE A 358 7.45 -27.78 3.58
C PHE A 358 6.93 -27.44 4.99
N ILE A 359 5.88 -28.10 5.46
CA ILE A 359 5.36 -27.95 6.84
C ILE A 359 6.45 -28.29 7.86
N ASP A 360 7.18 -29.39 7.67
CA ASP A 360 8.29 -29.77 8.56
C ASP A 360 9.45 -28.78 8.53
N TYR A 361 9.74 -28.21 7.37
CA TYR A 361 10.69 -27.11 7.25
C TYR A 361 10.24 -25.88 8.04
N CYS A 362 8.98 -25.46 7.90
CA CYS A 362 8.42 -24.32 8.65
C CYS A 362 8.49 -24.57 10.15
N LYS A 363 8.19 -25.79 10.62
CA LYS A 363 8.29 -26.15 12.05
C LYS A 363 9.70 -25.96 12.59
N ARG A 364 10.72 -26.45 11.88
CA ARG A 364 12.14 -26.25 12.27
C ARG A 364 12.53 -24.76 12.31
N LEU A 365 12.06 -23.97 11.35
CA LEU A 365 12.29 -22.53 11.37
C LEU A 365 11.62 -21.85 12.55
N ALA A 366 10.40 -22.26 12.89
CA ALA A 366 9.64 -21.73 14.01
C ALA A 366 10.30 -22.11 15.36
N ASP A 367 10.68 -23.37 15.52
CA ASP A 367 11.37 -23.85 16.75
C ASP A 367 12.67 -23.09 17.00
N ASN A 368 13.48 -22.85 15.97
CA ASN A 368 14.73 -22.10 16.07
C ASN A 368 14.55 -20.63 16.49
N ARG A 369 13.35 -20.09 16.39
CA ARG A 369 13.01 -18.68 16.70
C ARG A 369 12.05 -18.53 17.86
N GLU A 370 11.65 -19.65 18.48
CA GLU A 370 10.55 -19.66 19.43
C GLU A 370 9.30 -18.97 18.87
N ALA A 371 9.00 -19.25 17.61
CA ALA A 371 7.87 -18.72 16.86
C ALA A 371 6.77 -19.76 16.76
N VAL A 372 5.57 -19.32 16.41
CA VAL A 372 4.42 -20.20 16.16
C VAL A 372 4.11 -20.29 14.68
N ILE A 373 3.45 -21.38 14.28
CA ILE A 373 2.88 -21.53 12.95
C ILE A 373 1.36 -21.35 13.06
N THR A 374 0.81 -20.50 12.20
CA THR A 374 -0.63 -20.29 12.06
C THR A 374 -1.08 -20.77 10.69
N ALA A 375 -2.00 -21.72 10.63
CA ALA A 375 -2.66 -22.07 9.39
C ALA A 375 -3.84 -21.13 9.14
N GLU A 376 -3.90 -20.56 7.94
CA GLU A 376 -4.93 -19.62 7.55
C GLU A 376 -6.06 -20.26 6.74
N ALA A 377 -7.20 -19.58 6.68
CA ALA A 377 -8.35 -19.97 5.88
C ALA A 377 -8.71 -21.47 5.99
N VAL A 378 -8.67 -22.00 7.22
CA VAL A 378 -9.13 -23.37 7.50
C VAL A 378 -10.66 -23.38 7.42
N GLU A 379 -11.21 -24.11 6.44
CA GLU A 379 -12.61 -24.05 6.05
C GLU A 379 -13.39 -25.32 6.36
N ASP A 380 -12.72 -26.44 6.64
CA ASP A 380 -13.34 -27.73 6.88
C ASP A 380 -12.70 -28.49 8.05
N ILE A 381 -13.44 -29.48 8.56
CA ILE A 381 -13.07 -30.30 9.72
C ILE A 381 -11.86 -31.18 9.41
N ASP A 382 -11.78 -31.73 8.22
CA ASP A 382 -10.73 -32.69 7.84
C ASP A 382 -9.40 -31.98 7.76
N THR A 383 -9.38 -30.78 7.16
CA THR A 383 -8.20 -29.89 7.15
C THR A 383 -7.78 -29.51 8.59
N LEU A 384 -8.73 -29.15 9.47
CA LEU A 384 -8.41 -28.81 10.85
C LEU A 384 -7.77 -30.01 11.59
N LYS A 385 -8.33 -31.23 11.45
CA LYS A 385 -7.78 -32.46 12.04
C LYS A 385 -6.39 -32.75 11.49
N PHE A 386 -6.23 -32.70 10.17
CA PHE A 386 -4.94 -32.93 9.50
C PHE A 386 -3.86 -32.01 10.07
N LEU A 387 -4.12 -30.71 10.22
CA LEU A 387 -3.18 -29.75 10.79
C LEU A 387 -2.83 -30.08 12.24
N MET A 388 -3.82 -30.46 13.05
CA MET A 388 -3.60 -30.88 14.45
C MET A 388 -2.74 -32.13 14.53
N GLU A 389 -2.94 -33.12 13.68
CA GLU A 389 -2.15 -34.36 13.57
C GLU A 389 -0.68 -34.03 13.21
N HIS A 390 -0.46 -33.00 12.39
CA HIS A 390 0.87 -32.51 12.02
C HIS A 390 1.43 -31.48 13.00
N GLN A 391 0.82 -31.35 14.21
CA GLN A 391 1.27 -30.50 15.30
C GLN A 391 1.24 -28.99 14.96
N ILE A 392 0.39 -28.58 14.07
CA ILE A 392 0.02 -27.16 13.86
C ILE A 392 -1.18 -26.91 14.76
N TYR A 393 -1.01 -26.07 15.76
CA TYR A 393 -1.99 -25.85 16.81
C TYR A 393 -2.54 -24.42 16.87
N GLN A 394 -2.19 -23.57 15.92
CA GLN A 394 -2.74 -22.22 15.82
C GLN A 394 -3.39 -22.01 14.45
N PHE A 395 -4.60 -21.44 14.46
CA PHE A 395 -5.45 -21.36 13.28
C PHE A 395 -6.13 -20.00 13.16
N GLN A 396 -6.20 -19.45 11.94
CA GLN A 396 -7.22 -18.50 11.50
C GLN A 396 -8.24 -19.28 10.67
N ALA A 397 -9.25 -19.81 11.36
CA ALA A 397 -10.13 -20.81 10.82
C ALA A 397 -11.55 -20.25 10.62
N ASN A 398 -11.97 -20.11 9.37
CA ASN A 398 -13.33 -19.70 9.01
C ASN A 398 -14.38 -20.68 9.55
N ILE A 399 -14.00 -21.94 9.70
CA ILE A 399 -14.84 -22.97 10.30
C ILE A 399 -15.11 -22.75 11.81
N LEU A 400 -14.20 -22.03 12.52
CA LEU A 400 -14.37 -21.74 13.94
C LEU A 400 -14.90 -20.32 14.15
N PHE A 401 -14.18 -19.34 13.62
CA PHE A 401 -14.51 -17.93 13.74
C PHE A 401 -14.23 -17.20 12.44
N GLY A 402 -15.25 -16.64 11.82
CA GLY A 402 -15.08 -15.67 10.76
C GLY A 402 -14.69 -14.29 11.32
N LYS A 403 -14.54 -13.32 10.41
CA LYS A 403 -14.34 -11.91 10.78
C LYS A 403 -15.56 -11.40 11.54
N MET A 404 -15.33 -10.73 12.67
CA MET A 404 -16.38 -10.15 13.50
C MET A 404 -16.04 -8.71 13.88
N PRO A 405 -17.04 -7.88 14.23
CA PRO A 405 -16.80 -6.55 14.78
C PRO A 405 -15.95 -6.59 16.04
N MET A 406 -15.04 -5.62 16.21
CA MET A 406 -14.19 -5.53 17.40
C MET A 406 -15.02 -5.42 18.70
N ALA A 407 -16.18 -4.77 18.66
CA ALA A 407 -17.10 -4.68 19.78
C ALA A 407 -17.62 -6.06 20.21
N GLU A 408 -17.97 -6.92 19.25
CA GLU A 408 -18.41 -8.28 19.51
C GLU A 408 -17.26 -9.14 20.07
N TYR A 409 -16.07 -9.04 19.49
CA TYR A 409 -14.88 -9.71 19.98
C TYR A 409 -14.58 -9.37 21.44
N ARG A 410 -14.58 -8.10 21.83
CA ARG A 410 -14.36 -7.68 23.22
C ARG A 410 -15.38 -8.29 24.17
N LYS A 411 -16.66 -8.30 23.76
CA LYS A 411 -17.75 -8.81 24.58
C LYS A 411 -17.58 -10.30 24.91
N TYR A 412 -17.11 -11.09 23.96
CA TYR A 412 -17.07 -12.55 24.10
C TYR A 412 -15.67 -13.13 24.33
N TYR A 413 -14.63 -12.31 24.34
CA TYR A 413 -13.25 -12.79 24.45
C TYR A 413 -13.01 -13.72 25.64
N ASP A 414 -13.57 -13.43 26.81
CA ASP A 414 -13.41 -14.27 28.00
C ASP A 414 -14.08 -15.64 27.86
N THR A 415 -15.19 -15.71 27.13
CA THR A 415 -15.90 -16.95 26.79
C THR A 415 -15.05 -17.86 25.88
N TYR A 416 -14.17 -17.28 25.06
CA TYR A 416 -13.36 -18.00 24.08
C TYR A 416 -12.00 -18.48 24.66
N LYS A 417 -11.76 -18.32 25.94
CA LYS A 417 -10.46 -18.61 26.54
C LYS A 417 -10.17 -20.10 26.75
N ASN A 418 -11.18 -20.92 27.01
CA ASN A 418 -11.03 -22.35 27.27
C ASN A 418 -12.26 -23.11 26.82
N ILE A 419 -12.36 -23.39 25.54
CA ILE A 419 -13.48 -24.17 24.97
C ILE A 419 -13.06 -25.62 24.90
N PRO A 420 -13.75 -26.55 25.57
CA PRO A 420 -13.43 -27.97 25.50
C PRO A 420 -13.53 -28.50 24.06
N GLU A 421 -12.60 -29.36 23.70
CA GLU A 421 -12.51 -29.93 22.35
C GLU A 421 -13.80 -30.64 21.94
N ASN A 422 -14.42 -31.42 22.84
CA ASN A 422 -15.66 -32.12 22.56
C ASN A 422 -16.82 -31.17 22.22
N VAL A 423 -16.89 -29.99 22.83
CA VAL A 423 -17.90 -28.95 22.52
C VAL A 423 -17.71 -28.45 21.11
N ILE A 424 -16.47 -28.23 20.69
CA ILE A 424 -16.17 -27.80 19.31
C ILE A 424 -16.63 -28.86 18.31
N TRP A 425 -16.25 -30.15 18.54
CA TRP A 425 -16.64 -31.21 17.61
C TRP A 425 -18.15 -31.47 17.61
N GLU A 426 -18.84 -31.36 18.72
CA GLU A 426 -20.29 -31.44 18.80
C GLU A 426 -20.94 -30.35 17.92
N ILE A 427 -20.52 -29.10 18.06
CA ILE A 427 -21.06 -27.98 17.26
C ILE A 427 -20.79 -28.19 15.78
N LEU A 428 -19.54 -28.51 15.40
CA LEU A 428 -19.14 -28.70 14.01
C LEU A 428 -19.81 -29.90 13.32
N SER A 429 -20.32 -30.86 14.10
CA SER A 429 -21.03 -32.02 13.60
C SER A 429 -22.54 -31.83 13.46
N THR A 430 -23.09 -30.67 13.81
CA THR A 430 -24.53 -30.43 13.68
C THR A 430 -24.96 -30.28 12.22
N PRO A 431 -26.12 -30.86 11.81
CA PRO A 431 -26.63 -30.67 10.45
C PRO A 431 -26.79 -29.22 10.04
N GLU A 432 -27.20 -28.38 10.99
CA GLU A 432 -27.37 -26.93 10.82
C GLU A 432 -26.05 -26.25 10.48
N TYR A 433 -24.94 -26.66 11.10
CA TYR A 433 -23.61 -26.17 10.79
C TYR A 433 -23.17 -26.60 9.37
N LEU A 434 -23.38 -27.86 9.02
CA LEU A 434 -23.04 -28.43 7.71
C LEU A 434 -23.85 -27.76 6.57
N GLU A 435 -25.10 -27.37 6.82
CA GLU A 435 -25.92 -26.64 5.86
C GLU A 435 -25.43 -25.19 5.71
N MET A 436 -24.99 -24.55 6.80
CA MET A 436 -24.45 -23.19 6.74
C MET A 436 -23.15 -23.13 5.94
N GLN A 437 -22.30 -24.16 6.04
CA GLN A 437 -21.07 -24.24 5.23
C GLN A 437 -21.33 -24.34 3.72
N LYS A 438 -22.48 -24.92 3.30
CA LYS A 438 -22.84 -25.03 1.87
C LYS A 438 -23.33 -23.71 1.25
N LYS A 439 -23.63 -22.71 2.05
CA LYS A 439 -24.08 -21.40 1.58
C LYS A 439 -22.87 -20.47 1.51
N GLU A 440 -22.38 -20.19 0.31
CA GLU A 440 -21.33 -19.21 0.07
C GLU A 440 -21.64 -17.90 0.79
N GLY A 441 -20.64 -17.37 1.53
CA GLY A 441 -20.73 -16.07 2.21
C GLY A 441 -21.28 -16.08 3.64
N ASN A 442 -21.72 -17.22 4.19
CA ASN A 442 -22.12 -17.28 5.59
C ASN A 442 -20.90 -17.52 6.50
N ILE A 443 -20.52 -16.49 7.21
CA ILE A 443 -19.48 -16.55 8.24
C ILE A 443 -20.09 -17.18 9.50
N PHE A 444 -19.61 -18.39 9.86
CA PHE A 444 -20.01 -19.02 11.10
C PHE A 444 -19.38 -18.30 12.29
N ASN A 445 -20.19 -17.94 13.26
CA ASN A 445 -19.70 -17.40 14.51
C ASN A 445 -20.00 -18.39 15.64
N LEU A 446 -18.99 -19.20 15.96
CA LEU A 446 -19.03 -20.17 17.05
C LEU A 446 -19.47 -19.51 18.37
N GLY A 447 -19.10 -18.24 18.56
CA GLY A 447 -19.45 -17.48 19.75
C GLY A 447 -20.93 -17.29 19.98
N LYS A 448 -21.73 -17.15 18.92
CA LYS A 448 -23.20 -17.07 19.06
C LYS A 448 -23.80 -18.38 19.55
N LYS A 449 -23.21 -19.53 19.20
CA LYS A 449 -23.70 -20.84 19.66
C LYS A 449 -23.17 -21.23 21.03
N LEU A 450 -21.94 -20.86 21.40
CA LEU A 450 -21.41 -21.07 22.74
C LEU A 450 -22.22 -20.35 23.85
N ASN A 451 -22.95 -19.27 23.48
CA ASN A 451 -23.82 -18.55 24.41
C ASN A 451 -25.25 -19.17 24.48
N LEU A 452 -25.55 -20.21 23.72
CA LEU A 452 -26.81 -20.93 23.73
C LEU A 452 -26.72 -22.24 24.49
N ILE A 453 -25.53 -22.63 24.93
CA ILE A 453 -25.21 -23.79 25.80
C ILE A 453 -24.79 -23.23 27.18
#